data_897793d7a64b9a7056a12aaf287afa09
#
_entry.id   897793d7a64b9a7056a12aaf287afa09
#
_cell.length_a   1.000
_cell.length_b   1.000
_cell.length_c   1.000
_cell.angle_alpha   90.00
_cell.angle_beta   90.00
_cell.angle_gamma   90.00
#
_symmetry.space_group_name_H-M   'P 1'
#
loop_
_entity.id
_entity.type
_entity.pdbx_description
1 polymer ?
#
loop_
_entity_poly.entity_id
_entity_poly.type
_entity_poly.pdbx_seq_one_letter_code
_entity_poly.pdbx_strand_id
1 'polypeptide(L)'
;MRKLAHLAVKTDADLVVSDLRELGVATKKLVNHAFMLASGLAFGTTFLKFLASIAAIYLLILDRTNWRTNMLTSLLVPYIFLSLPSALFSLLRGDFGKWVAFIAVVLRLFFPRHFPDWLELPGSLILLLVVAPNFFAHTVRDGILGHCICFFIGCYLLQEHIRASGGFRDSFTKSHGISNTIGIILLLVYPVWCLVLFI
;
A
#
# COMPACT_ATOMS: atom_id res chain seq x y z
N MET A 1 -41.62 54.30 -24.16
CA MET A 1 -40.36 53.61 -24.45
C MET A 1 -39.50 53.31 -23.20
N ARG A 2 -39.30 54.20 -22.24
CA ARG A 2 -38.46 53.94 -21.04
C ARG A 2 -38.90 52.76 -20.16
N LYS A 3 -40.23 52.52 -19.95
CA LYS A 3 -40.74 51.42 -19.12
C LYS A 3 -40.50 50.00 -19.71
N LEU A 4 -40.55 49.88 -21.03
CA LEU A 4 -40.28 48.59 -21.73
C LEU A 4 -38.77 48.21 -21.67
N ALA A 5 -37.86 49.18 -21.81
CA ALA A 5 -36.43 48.92 -21.68
C ALA A 5 -36.05 48.49 -20.24
N HIS A 6 -36.70 49.06 -19.23
CA HIS A 6 -36.47 48.68 -17.83
C HIS A 6 -36.96 47.28 -17.49
N LEU A 7 -38.07 46.84 -18.12
CA LEU A 7 -38.61 45.48 -17.99
C LEU A 7 -37.69 44.44 -18.68
N ALA A 8 -37.21 44.76 -19.88
CA ALA A 8 -36.26 43.87 -20.62
C ALA A 8 -34.97 43.62 -19.82
N VAL A 9 -34.35 44.72 -19.31
CA VAL A 9 -33.11 44.62 -18.50
C VAL A 9 -33.32 43.84 -17.21
N LYS A 10 -34.51 43.96 -16.60
CA LYS A 10 -34.86 43.18 -15.37
C LYS A 10 -35.03 41.71 -15.66
N THR A 11 -35.60 41.33 -16.80
CA THR A 11 -35.80 39.95 -17.23
C THR A 11 -34.44 39.29 -17.55
N ASP A 12 -33.51 40.03 -18.22
CA ASP A 12 -32.17 39.55 -18.51
C ASP A 12 -31.35 39.32 -17.22
N ALA A 13 -31.47 40.25 -16.25
CA ALA A 13 -30.78 40.09 -14.95
C ALA A 13 -31.33 38.88 -14.16
N ASP A 14 -32.63 38.62 -14.17
CA ASP A 14 -33.22 37.47 -13.52
C ASP A 14 -32.82 36.14 -14.20
N LEU A 15 -32.71 36.15 -15.52
CA LEU A 15 -32.17 34.99 -16.29
C LEU A 15 -30.70 34.70 -15.90
N VAL A 16 -29.86 35.73 -15.89
CA VAL A 16 -28.44 35.55 -15.51
C VAL A 16 -28.30 35.05 -14.08
N VAL A 17 -29.14 35.50 -13.14
CA VAL A 17 -29.13 35.02 -11.75
C VAL A 17 -29.59 33.54 -11.68
N SER A 18 -30.60 33.16 -12.48
CA SER A 18 -31.02 31.75 -12.51
C SER A 18 -29.93 30.84 -13.09
N ASP A 19 -29.28 31.26 -14.16
CA ASP A 19 -28.18 30.49 -14.78
C ASP A 19 -26.97 30.37 -13.85
N LEU A 20 -26.62 31.44 -13.13
CA LEU A 20 -25.57 31.39 -12.10
C LEU A 20 -25.92 30.43 -10.96
N ARG A 21 -27.18 30.34 -10.59
CA ARG A 21 -27.68 29.45 -9.56
C ARG A 21 -27.63 27.99 -10.02
N GLU A 22 -28.03 27.73 -11.28
CA GLU A 22 -27.92 26.39 -11.87
C GLU A 22 -26.47 25.94 -12.01
N LEU A 23 -25.57 26.83 -12.46
CA LEU A 23 -24.11 26.58 -12.48
C LEU A 23 -23.58 26.26 -11.10
N GLY A 24 -24.00 27.00 -10.07
CA GLY A 24 -23.63 26.74 -8.69
C GLY A 24 -24.09 25.37 -8.18
N VAL A 25 -25.31 24.94 -8.53
CA VAL A 25 -25.84 23.62 -8.18
C VAL A 25 -25.11 22.50 -8.94
N ALA A 26 -24.85 22.69 -10.23
CA ALA A 26 -24.13 21.72 -11.06
C ALA A 26 -22.67 21.55 -10.56
N THR A 27 -21.99 22.64 -10.25
CA THR A 27 -20.63 22.62 -9.68
C THR A 27 -20.61 21.87 -8.34
N LYS A 28 -21.58 22.12 -7.46
CA LYS A 28 -21.69 21.43 -6.17
C LYS A 28 -21.92 19.93 -6.34
N LYS A 29 -22.73 19.52 -7.31
CA LYS A 29 -22.94 18.11 -7.65
C LYS A 29 -21.66 17.46 -8.17
N LEU A 30 -20.94 18.13 -9.06
CA LEU A 30 -19.66 17.65 -9.58
C LEU A 30 -18.60 17.47 -8.49
N VAL A 31 -18.46 18.47 -7.61
CA VAL A 31 -17.53 18.41 -6.47
C VAL A 31 -17.89 17.26 -5.53
N ASN A 32 -19.17 17.08 -5.20
CA ASN A 32 -19.60 15.95 -4.35
C ASN A 32 -19.36 14.60 -5.02
N HIS A 33 -19.56 14.49 -6.32
CA HIS A 33 -19.28 13.24 -7.07
C HIS A 33 -17.80 12.94 -7.11
N ALA A 34 -16.96 13.94 -7.38
CA ALA A 34 -15.51 13.83 -7.35
C ALA A 34 -14.99 13.44 -5.96
N PHE A 35 -15.56 14.03 -4.91
CA PHE A 35 -15.22 13.70 -3.53
C PHE A 35 -15.60 12.26 -3.16
N MET A 36 -16.79 11.81 -3.54
CA MET A 36 -17.20 10.40 -3.34
C MET A 36 -16.32 9.40 -4.08
N LEU A 37 -15.97 9.70 -5.33
CA LEU A 37 -15.04 8.87 -6.12
C LEU A 37 -13.66 8.84 -5.48
N ALA A 38 -13.11 10.00 -5.11
CA ALA A 38 -11.79 10.09 -4.48
C ALA A 38 -11.73 9.35 -3.13
N SER A 39 -12.78 9.46 -2.31
CA SER A 39 -12.87 8.74 -1.03
C SER A 39 -12.98 7.23 -1.22
N GLY A 40 -13.75 6.78 -2.21
CA GLY A 40 -13.86 5.35 -2.56
C GLY A 40 -12.53 4.77 -3.05
N LEU A 41 -11.80 5.50 -3.90
CA LEU A 41 -10.49 5.10 -4.40
C LEU A 41 -9.43 5.09 -3.27
N ALA A 42 -9.45 6.09 -2.40
CA ALA A 42 -8.55 6.16 -1.24
C ALA A 42 -8.80 5.01 -0.26
N PHE A 43 -10.07 4.68 0.01
CA PHE A 43 -10.44 3.54 0.83
C PHE A 43 -9.97 2.22 0.19
N GLY A 44 -10.21 2.04 -1.11
CA GLY A 44 -9.77 0.87 -1.87
C GLY A 44 -8.25 0.69 -1.80
N THR A 45 -7.50 1.76 -1.99
CA THR A 45 -6.03 1.73 -1.90
C THR A 45 -5.54 1.36 -0.50
N THR A 46 -6.14 1.92 0.56
CA THR A 46 -5.79 1.61 1.94
C THR A 46 -6.11 0.16 2.28
N PHE A 47 -7.25 -0.33 1.82
CA PHE A 47 -7.64 -1.74 1.99
C PHE A 47 -6.68 -2.68 1.28
N LEU A 48 -6.29 -2.38 0.03
CA LEU A 48 -5.32 -3.18 -0.71
C LEU A 48 -3.92 -3.15 -0.06
N LYS A 49 -3.48 -2.01 0.47
CA LYS A 49 -2.24 -1.94 1.30
C LYS A 49 -2.31 -2.90 2.47
N PHE A 50 -3.42 -2.89 3.20
CA PHE A 50 -3.62 -3.77 4.35
C PHE A 50 -3.60 -5.25 3.94
N LEU A 51 -4.32 -5.60 2.88
CA LEU A 51 -4.36 -6.97 2.36
C LEU A 51 -2.99 -7.45 1.89
N ALA A 52 -2.25 -6.61 1.15
CA ALA A 52 -0.89 -6.90 0.70
C ALA A 52 0.08 -7.08 1.87
N SER A 53 -0.04 -6.26 2.92
CA SER A 53 0.79 -6.40 4.13
C SER A 53 0.52 -7.71 4.86
N ILE A 54 -0.74 -8.11 5.00
CA ILE A 54 -1.11 -9.41 5.60
C ILE A 54 -0.57 -10.56 4.76
N ALA A 55 -0.73 -10.49 3.44
CA ALA A 55 -0.22 -11.52 2.53
C ALA A 55 1.32 -11.62 2.62
N ALA A 56 2.03 -10.50 2.71
CA ALA A 56 3.48 -10.48 2.87
C ALA A 56 3.92 -11.09 4.21
N ILE A 57 3.25 -10.75 5.30
CA ILE A 57 3.52 -11.33 6.62
C ILE A 57 3.21 -12.83 6.61
N TYR A 58 2.11 -13.23 6.00
CA TYR A 58 1.76 -14.65 5.83
C TYR A 58 2.83 -15.42 5.07
N LEU A 59 3.31 -14.90 3.94
CA LEU A 59 4.40 -15.51 3.18
C LEU A 59 5.71 -15.56 3.97
N LEU A 60 6.00 -14.53 4.76
CA LEU A 60 7.17 -14.49 5.65
C LEU A 60 7.12 -15.61 6.70
N ILE A 61 5.96 -15.87 7.29
CA ILE A 61 5.76 -16.95 8.26
C ILE A 61 5.86 -18.31 7.57
N LEU A 62 5.27 -18.44 6.40
CA LEU A 62 5.25 -19.69 5.64
C LEU A 62 6.64 -20.10 5.15
N ASP A 63 7.47 -19.14 4.75
CA ASP A 63 8.84 -19.37 4.33
C ASP A 63 9.70 -20.01 5.44
N ARG A 64 9.45 -19.63 6.70
CA ARG A 64 10.13 -20.22 7.86
C ARG A 64 9.83 -21.71 8.06
N THR A 65 8.70 -22.18 7.57
CA THR A 65 8.27 -23.58 7.79
C THR A 65 8.63 -24.53 6.65
N ASN A 66 8.81 -24.02 5.42
CA ASN A 66 8.86 -24.92 4.27
C ASN A 66 9.77 -24.50 3.09
N TRP A 67 10.40 -23.30 3.09
CA TRP A 67 11.19 -22.82 1.96
C TRP A 67 12.67 -22.59 2.30
N ARG A 68 13.53 -23.31 1.58
CA ARG A 68 15.00 -23.31 1.76
C ARG A 68 15.73 -22.11 1.13
N THR A 69 15.06 -21.07 0.65
CA THR A 69 15.72 -19.96 -0.03
C THR A 69 15.68 -18.68 0.79
N ASN A 70 16.78 -18.40 1.50
CA ASN A 70 17.01 -17.17 2.27
C ASN A 70 16.83 -15.87 1.45
N MET A 71 16.86 -15.94 0.14
CA MET A 71 16.73 -14.79 -0.76
C MET A 71 15.30 -14.24 -0.82
N LEU A 72 14.30 -15.09 -0.76
CA LEU A 72 12.90 -14.70 -0.84
C LEU A 72 12.45 -13.88 0.36
N THR A 73 12.86 -14.31 1.54
CA THR A 73 12.50 -13.71 2.83
C THR A 73 13.05 -12.29 2.96
N SER A 74 14.26 -12.05 2.50
CA SER A 74 14.89 -10.74 2.55
C SER A 74 14.16 -9.69 1.70
N LEU A 75 13.54 -10.09 0.59
CA LEU A 75 12.76 -9.19 -0.28
C LEU A 75 11.37 -8.85 0.28
N LEU A 76 10.81 -9.71 1.14
CA LEU A 76 9.55 -9.42 1.83
C LEU A 76 9.70 -8.29 2.85
N VAL A 77 10.87 -8.11 3.45
CA VAL A 77 11.11 -7.02 4.41
C VAL A 77 10.95 -5.64 3.77
N PRO A 78 11.65 -5.26 2.69
CA PRO A 78 11.43 -3.99 2.02
C PRO A 78 10.03 -3.88 1.40
N TYR A 79 9.43 -4.99 0.95
CA TYR A 79 8.05 -4.98 0.47
C TYR A 79 7.06 -4.57 1.59
N ILE A 80 7.15 -5.18 2.78
CA ILE A 80 6.31 -4.85 3.93
C ILE A 80 6.53 -3.39 4.33
N PHE A 81 7.79 -2.92 4.35
CA PHE A 81 8.09 -1.52 4.66
C PHE A 81 7.33 -0.55 3.74
N LEU A 82 7.27 -0.82 2.44
CA LEU A 82 6.62 0.03 1.45
C LEU A 82 5.09 -0.13 1.42
N SER A 83 4.57 -1.34 1.65
CA SER A 83 3.13 -1.65 1.57
C SER A 83 2.37 -1.43 2.87
N LEU A 84 3.05 -1.25 4.02
CA LEU A 84 2.40 -1.13 5.31
C LEU A 84 1.42 0.04 5.35
N PRO A 85 0.17 -0.10 5.86
CA PRO A 85 -0.77 1.00 6.01
C PRO A 85 -0.20 2.13 6.86
N SER A 86 -0.56 3.39 6.54
CA SER A 86 0.00 4.58 7.20
C SER A 86 -0.23 4.59 8.71
N ALA A 87 -1.37 4.09 9.18
CA ALA A 87 -1.68 3.99 10.60
C ALA A 87 -0.73 3.03 11.35
N LEU A 88 -0.49 1.84 10.79
CA LEU A 88 0.46 0.87 11.37
C LEU A 88 1.90 1.38 11.25
N PHE A 89 2.22 2.01 10.13
CA PHE A 89 3.54 2.59 9.92
C PHE A 89 3.86 3.68 10.94
N SER A 90 2.93 4.59 11.21
CA SER A 90 3.11 5.65 12.21
C SER A 90 3.20 5.09 13.64
N LEU A 91 2.42 4.07 13.97
CA LEU A 91 2.49 3.37 15.25
C LEU A 91 3.86 2.72 15.46
N LEU A 92 4.33 1.95 14.46
CA LEU A 92 5.61 1.25 14.54
C LEU A 92 6.83 2.19 14.45
N ARG A 93 6.69 3.36 13.85
CA ARG A 93 7.72 4.40 13.83
C ARG A 93 7.70 5.31 15.05
N GLY A 94 6.60 5.31 15.81
CA GLY A 94 6.43 6.06 17.05
C GLY A 94 7.27 5.49 18.22
N ASP A 95 6.98 5.97 19.40
CA ASP A 95 7.72 5.58 20.60
C ASP A 95 7.58 4.08 20.91
N PHE A 96 6.44 3.49 20.60
CA PHE A 96 6.23 2.05 20.73
C PHE A 96 7.26 1.24 19.91
N GLY A 97 7.41 1.56 18.62
CA GLY A 97 8.37 0.86 17.76
C GLY A 97 9.83 1.10 18.17
N LYS A 98 10.17 2.29 18.67
CA LYS A 98 11.50 2.59 19.23
C LYS A 98 11.82 1.70 20.42
N TRP A 99 10.87 1.50 21.34
CA TRP A 99 11.03 0.60 22.47
C TRP A 99 11.22 -0.86 22.03
N VAL A 100 10.39 -1.33 21.07
CA VAL A 100 10.52 -2.70 20.55
C VAL A 100 11.86 -2.88 19.83
N ALA A 101 12.28 -1.92 19.00
CA ALA A 101 13.58 -1.93 18.35
C ALA A 101 14.74 -1.95 19.35
N PHE A 102 14.66 -1.13 20.38
CA PHE A 102 15.64 -1.10 21.45
C PHE A 102 15.78 -2.46 22.16
N ILE A 103 14.65 -3.05 22.54
CA ILE A 103 14.64 -4.38 23.19
C ILE A 103 15.22 -5.44 22.24
N ALA A 104 14.84 -5.44 20.95
CA ALA A 104 15.36 -6.38 19.97
C ALA A 104 16.89 -6.28 19.81
N VAL A 105 17.42 -5.05 19.75
CA VAL A 105 18.87 -4.81 19.68
C VAL A 105 19.58 -5.26 20.94
N VAL A 106 19.05 -4.93 22.12
CA VAL A 106 19.62 -5.35 23.40
C VAL A 106 19.67 -6.88 23.52
N LEU A 107 18.56 -7.55 23.18
CA LEU A 107 18.51 -9.02 23.20
C LEU A 107 19.51 -9.62 22.22
N ARG A 108 19.63 -9.09 21.01
CA ARG A 108 20.57 -9.59 20.00
C ARG A 108 22.03 -9.37 20.43
N LEU A 109 22.31 -8.23 21.06
CA LEU A 109 23.68 -7.86 21.47
C LEU A 109 24.14 -8.62 22.71
N PHE A 110 23.31 -8.70 23.75
CA PHE A 110 23.69 -9.29 25.04
C PHE A 110 23.40 -10.79 25.12
N PHE A 111 22.41 -11.29 24.40
CA PHE A 111 22.00 -12.69 24.44
C PHE A 111 21.98 -13.34 23.05
N PRO A 112 23.07 -13.28 22.26
CA PRO A 112 23.07 -13.76 20.88
C PRO A 112 22.74 -15.25 20.76
N ARG A 113 23.10 -16.08 21.75
CA ARG A 113 22.84 -17.53 21.74
C ARG A 113 21.37 -17.90 22.07
N HIS A 114 20.64 -16.99 22.72
CA HIS A 114 19.24 -17.18 23.11
C HIS A 114 18.28 -16.41 22.20
N PHE A 115 18.81 -15.63 21.26
CA PHE A 115 17.99 -14.89 20.32
C PHE A 115 17.41 -15.86 19.28
N PRO A 116 16.08 -16.05 19.25
CA PRO A 116 15.48 -17.01 18.36
C PRO A 116 15.57 -16.52 16.90
N ASP A 117 15.93 -17.41 15.98
CA ASP A 117 16.09 -17.08 14.54
C ASP A 117 14.81 -16.52 13.91
N TRP A 118 13.65 -16.92 14.41
CA TRP A 118 12.37 -16.39 13.91
C TRP A 118 12.13 -14.91 14.24
N LEU A 119 12.81 -14.37 15.26
CA LEU A 119 12.71 -12.97 15.66
C LEU A 119 13.65 -12.06 14.87
N GLU A 120 14.60 -12.60 14.14
CA GLU A 120 15.62 -11.85 13.39
C GLU A 120 14.99 -10.99 12.30
N LEU A 121 14.05 -11.54 11.52
CA LEU A 121 13.36 -10.81 10.45
C LEU A 121 12.36 -9.77 10.96
N PRO A 122 11.45 -10.08 11.90
CA PRO A 122 10.59 -9.07 12.51
C PRO A 122 11.40 -7.96 13.18
N GLY A 123 12.48 -8.31 13.87
CA GLY A 123 13.39 -7.35 14.50
C GLY A 123 14.06 -6.42 13.49
N SER A 124 14.56 -6.95 12.38
CA SER A 124 15.15 -6.16 11.29
C SER A 124 14.12 -5.25 10.62
N LEU A 125 12.89 -5.72 10.43
CA LEU A 125 11.80 -4.91 9.87
C LEU A 125 11.47 -3.72 10.78
N ILE A 126 11.32 -3.94 12.08
CA ILE A 126 11.03 -2.86 13.03
C ILE A 126 12.19 -1.86 13.08
N LEU A 127 13.41 -2.36 13.06
CA LEU A 127 14.61 -1.53 13.04
C LEU A 127 14.65 -0.66 11.78
N LEU A 128 14.35 -1.25 10.62
CA LEU A 128 14.25 -0.54 9.36
C LEU A 128 13.18 0.56 9.43
N LEU A 129 12.01 0.26 9.99
CA LEU A 129 10.90 1.22 10.13
C LEU A 129 11.29 2.42 11.00
N VAL A 130 11.99 2.17 12.11
CA VAL A 130 12.39 3.20 13.09
C VAL A 130 13.53 4.07 12.55
N VAL A 131 14.54 3.47 11.91
CA VAL A 131 15.76 4.15 11.47
C VAL A 131 15.63 4.79 10.09
N ALA A 132 14.65 4.37 9.26
CA ALA A 132 14.50 4.89 7.90
C ALA A 132 14.42 6.41 7.86
N PRO A 133 15.19 7.10 6.99
CA PRO A 133 15.12 8.54 6.79
C PRO A 133 13.70 8.98 6.39
N ASN A 134 13.33 10.22 6.75
CA ASN A 134 12.01 10.77 6.44
C ASN A 134 11.73 10.80 4.93
N PHE A 135 12.74 11.02 4.11
CA PHE A 135 12.63 10.96 2.65
C PHE A 135 12.10 9.59 2.19
N PHE A 136 12.69 8.49 2.67
CA PHE A 136 12.24 7.13 2.34
C PHE A 136 10.84 6.84 2.91
N ALA A 137 10.59 7.27 4.14
CA ALA A 137 9.36 6.98 4.85
C ALA A 137 8.11 7.67 4.24
N HIS A 138 8.28 8.81 3.59
CA HIS A 138 7.17 9.60 3.05
C HIS A 138 7.23 9.73 1.53
N THR A 139 8.37 10.12 0.96
CA THR A 139 8.47 10.40 -0.48
C THR A 139 8.58 9.13 -1.30
N VAL A 140 9.46 8.20 -0.93
CA VAL A 140 9.64 6.95 -1.69
C VAL A 140 8.47 6.01 -1.46
N ARG A 141 8.09 5.81 -0.21
CA ARG A 141 7.06 4.85 0.18
C ARG A 141 5.69 5.15 -0.43
N ASP A 142 5.24 6.40 -0.37
CA ASP A 142 3.91 6.80 -0.85
C ASP A 142 3.95 7.35 -2.30
N GLY A 143 5.13 7.40 -2.92
CA GLY A 143 5.35 7.83 -4.30
C GLY A 143 5.29 6.66 -5.30
N ILE A 144 5.27 7.01 -6.58
CA ILE A 144 5.29 6.07 -7.71
C ILE A 144 6.49 5.11 -7.64
N LEU A 145 7.63 5.59 -7.14
CA LEU A 145 8.85 4.80 -6.99
C LEU A 145 8.64 3.61 -6.03
N GLY A 146 7.97 3.83 -4.90
CA GLY A 146 7.65 2.76 -3.95
C GLY A 146 6.73 1.71 -4.56
N HIS A 147 5.72 2.12 -5.33
CA HIS A 147 4.82 1.19 -6.02
C HIS A 147 5.54 0.40 -7.11
N CYS A 148 6.46 1.04 -7.87
CA CYS A 148 7.31 0.34 -8.84
C CYS A 148 8.21 -0.70 -8.15
N ILE A 149 8.86 -0.36 -7.05
CA ILE A 149 9.71 -1.30 -6.29
C ILE A 149 8.86 -2.48 -5.79
N CYS A 150 7.68 -2.24 -5.21
CA CYS A 150 6.76 -3.30 -4.79
C CYS A 150 6.35 -4.21 -5.96
N PHE A 151 6.08 -3.63 -7.11
CA PHE A 151 5.73 -4.37 -8.32
C PHE A 151 6.89 -5.28 -8.78
N PHE A 152 8.11 -4.74 -8.87
CA PHE A 152 9.28 -5.54 -9.24
C PHE A 152 9.58 -6.65 -8.24
N ILE A 153 9.47 -6.39 -6.94
CA ILE A 153 9.61 -7.42 -5.90
C ILE A 153 8.55 -8.51 -6.10
N GLY A 154 7.29 -8.15 -6.29
CA GLY A 154 6.21 -9.11 -6.51
C GLY A 154 6.41 -9.97 -7.76
N CYS A 155 6.85 -9.36 -8.88
CA CYS A 155 7.19 -10.09 -10.11
C CYS A 155 8.37 -11.05 -9.90
N TYR A 156 9.41 -10.63 -9.21
CA TYR A 156 10.55 -11.47 -8.89
C TYR A 156 10.16 -12.66 -8.01
N LEU A 157 9.35 -12.41 -6.96
CA LEU A 157 8.84 -13.46 -6.09
C LEU A 157 7.99 -14.49 -6.86
N LEU A 158 7.15 -14.02 -7.78
CA LEU A 158 6.36 -14.90 -8.63
C LEU A 158 7.23 -15.75 -9.54
N GLN A 159 8.23 -15.14 -10.19
CA GLN A 159 9.17 -15.85 -11.05
C GLN A 159 9.94 -16.93 -10.28
N GLU A 160 10.46 -16.59 -9.10
CA GLU A 160 11.20 -17.55 -8.26
C GLU A 160 10.30 -18.66 -7.76
N HIS A 161 9.06 -18.36 -7.39
CA HIS A 161 8.07 -19.36 -7.00
C HIS A 161 7.78 -20.35 -8.14
N ILE A 162 7.55 -19.88 -9.35
CA ILE A 162 7.32 -20.72 -10.53
C ILE A 162 8.55 -21.62 -10.79
N ARG A 163 9.74 -21.04 -10.70
CA ARG A 163 11.00 -21.76 -10.88
C ARG A 163 11.21 -22.86 -9.83
N ALA A 164 10.97 -22.53 -8.55
CA ALA A 164 11.12 -23.47 -7.44
C ALA A 164 10.07 -24.60 -7.46
N SER A 165 8.87 -24.33 -7.99
CA SER A 165 7.79 -25.33 -8.11
C SER A 165 8.00 -26.33 -9.26
N GLY A 166 8.97 -26.09 -10.15
CA GLY A 166 9.24 -26.93 -11.32
C GLY A 166 8.44 -26.60 -12.56
N GLY A 167 7.73 -25.45 -12.56
CA GLY A 167 6.97 -24.95 -13.69
C GLY A 167 5.64 -24.29 -13.31
N PHE A 168 5.07 -23.55 -14.26
CA PHE A 168 3.84 -22.80 -14.05
C PHE A 168 2.66 -23.68 -13.63
N ARG A 169 2.50 -24.84 -14.26
CA ARG A 169 1.40 -25.79 -13.97
C ARG A 169 1.51 -26.35 -12.56
N ASP A 170 2.72 -26.71 -12.13
CA ASP A 170 2.98 -27.33 -10.84
C ASP A 170 2.78 -26.35 -9.67
N SER A 171 3.01 -25.06 -9.91
CA SER A 171 2.79 -24.00 -8.92
C SER A 171 1.31 -23.88 -8.51
N PHE A 172 0.39 -24.21 -9.40
CA PHE A 172 -1.06 -24.16 -9.14
C PHE A 172 -1.67 -25.51 -8.76
N THR A 173 -0.95 -26.62 -8.87
CA THR A 173 -1.52 -27.96 -8.67
C THR A 173 -1.10 -28.59 -7.33
N LYS A 174 0.10 -28.26 -6.83
CA LYS A 174 0.59 -28.78 -5.55
C LYS A 174 -0.09 -28.04 -4.39
N SER A 175 -0.56 -28.79 -3.38
CA SER A 175 -1.32 -28.26 -2.23
C SER A 175 -0.64 -27.06 -1.53
N HIS A 176 0.68 -27.11 -1.36
CA HIS A 176 1.46 -25.99 -0.79
C HIS A 176 1.78 -24.88 -1.81
N GLY A 177 1.79 -25.21 -3.11
CA GLY A 177 2.02 -24.24 -4.18
C GLY A 177 0.88 -23.25 -4.35
N ILE A 178 -0.35 -23.68 -4.24
CA ILE A 178 -1.56 -22.86 -4.41
C ILE A 178 -1.59 -21.72 -3.40
N SER A 179 -1.35 -22.02 -2.13
CA SER A 179 -1.36 -21.03 -1.05
C SER A 179 -0.32 -19.93 -1.25
N ASN A 180 0.91 -20.34 -1.64
CA ASN A 180 1.98 -19.41 -1.94
C ASN A 180 1.69 -18.57 -3.17
N THR A 181 1.17 -19.20 -4.23
CA THR A 181 0.78 -18.51 -5.46
C THR A 181 -0.29 -17.45 -5.19
N ILE A 182 -1.33 -17.79 -4.43
CA ILE A 182 -2.38 -16.82 -4.05
C ILE A 182 -1.78 -15.67 -3.23
N GLY A 183 -0.92 -15.96 -2.25
CA GLY A 183 -0.22 -14.94 -1.48
C GLY A 183 0.58 -13.98 -2.36
N ILE A 184 1.36 -14.49 -3.31
CA ILE A 184 2.16 -13.67 -4.23
C ILE A 184 1.28 -12.86 -5.19
N ILE A 185 0.17 -13.43 -5.67
CA ILE A 185 -0.79 -12.68 -6.50
C ILE A 185 -1.41 -11.52 -5.71
N LEU A 186 -1.77 -11.73 -4.44
CA LEU A 186 -2.26 -10.67 -3.57
C LEU A 186 -1.23 -9.55 -3.36
N LEU A 187 0.06 -9.90 -3.29
CA LEU A 187 1.13 -8.89 -3.25
C LEU A 187 1.17 -8.05 -4.53
N LEU A 188 0.90 -8.63 -5.69
CA LEU A 188 0.93 -7.93 -6.97
C LEU A 188 -0.30 -7.03 -7.20
N VAL A 189 -1.46 -7.37 -6.65
CA VAL A 189 -2.69 -6.60 -6.83
C VAL A 189 -2.52 -5.15 -6.36
N TYR A 190 -1.91 -4.94 -5.19
CA TYR A 190 -1.74 -3.60 -4.62
C TYR A 190 -0.90 -2.65 -5.49
N PRO A 191 0.36 -2.98 -5.87
CA PRO A 191 1.16 -2.08 -6.68
C PRO A 191 0.60 -1.88 -8.08
N VAL A 192 0.00 -2.91 -8.69
CA VAL A 192 -0.67 -2.77 -10.00
C VAL A 192 -1.83 -1.79 -9.91
N TRP A 193 -2.68 -1.90 -8.89
CA TRP A 193 -3.78 -0.96 -8.67
C TRP A 193 -3.28 0.48 -8.52
N CYS A 194 -2.24 0.69 -7.70
CA CYS A 194 -1.67 2.01 -7.50
C CYS A 194 -1.08 2.57 -8.80
N LEU A 195 -0.33 1.76 -9.56
CA LEU A 195 0.25 2.20 -10.82
C LEU A 195 -0.82 2.58 -11.86
N VAL A 196 -1.92 1.82 -11.94
CA VAL A 196 -3.05 2.16 -12.82
C VAL A 196 -3.70 3.49 -12.43
N LEU A 197 -3.77 3.81 -11.14
CA LEU A 197 -4.31 5.10 -10.69
C LEU A 197 -3.38 6.29 -10.96
N PHE A 198 -2.09 6.05 -11.19
CA PHE A 198 -1.11 7.09 -11.51
C PHE A 198 -1.02 7.40 -13.01
N ILE A 199 -1.52 6.52 -13.88
CA ILE A 199 -1.59 6.70 -15.33
C ILE A 199 -2.89 7.40 -15.72
#